data_33d42cd973fc2a17d145a7f90818c83f
#
_entry.id   33d42cd973fc2a17d145a7f90818c83f
#
_cell.length_a   1.000
_cell.length_b   1.000
_cell.length_c   1.000
_cell.angle_alpha   90.00
_cell.angle_beta   90.00
_cell.angle_gamma   90.00
#
_symmetry.space_group_name_H-M   'P 1'
#
loop_
_entity.id
_entity.type
_entity.pdbx_description
1 polymer ?
#
loop_
_entity_poly.entity_id
_entity_poly.type
_entity_poly.pdbx_seq_one_letter_code
_entity_poly.pdbx_strand_id
1 'polypeptide(L)'
;MVGFDMRFPREVWAGSPVDNAIQPKRIVVNDEGYFRQFVLDHNGKMNVYTSVYDYDEFSNNRGLEHTVNIDRIFLDIDAHDGELEQAFEDLKKLHSWLLKEDYMHTMAFSGRGFYIFVYRVTYLLPKSS
;
A
#
# COMPACT_ATOMS: atom_id res chain seq x y z
N MET A 1 -3.84 15.50 -11.74
CA MET A 1 -3.39 14.66 -10.76
C MET A 1 -3.15 13.29 -11.29
N VAL A 2 -2.10 12.77 -10.95
CA VAL A 2 -1.85 11.47 -11.40
C VAL A 2 -2.51 10.57 -10.44
N GLY A 3 -3.68 10.20 -10.76
CA GLY A 3 -4.29 9.15 -10.05
C GLY A 3 -3.52 7.92 -10.39
N PHE A 4 -3.29 7.08 -9.45
CA PHE A 4 -2.87 5.80 -9.84
C PHE A 4 -4.13 4.97 -9.83
N ASP A 5 -4.25 4.14 -10.83
CA ASP A 5 -5.38 3.27 -10.94
C ASP A 5 -5.28 2.23 -9.86
N MET A 6 -6.30 2.17 -9.04
CA MET A 6 -6.41 1.13 -8.08
C MET A 6 -6.94 -0.10 -8.79
N ARG A 7 -6.18 -1.16 -8.73
CA ARG A 7 -6.54 -2.39 -9.44
C ARG A 7 -7.20 -3.40 -8.51
N PHE A 8 -8.01 -4.24 -9.08
CA PHE A 8 -8.77 -5.25 -8.36
C PHE A 8 -8.64 -6.61 -9.04
N PRO A 9 -8.89 -7.71 -8.35
CA PRO A 9 -9.28 -7.79 -6.94
C PRO A 9 -8.16 -7.47 -5.98
N ARG A 10 -8.55 -7.01 -4.82
CA ARG A 10 -7.60 -6.78 -3.73
C ARG A 10 -8.23 -7.17 -2.39
N GLU A 11 -7.37 -7.33 -1.42
CA GLU A 11 -7.79 -7.73 -0.09
C GLU A 11 -7.97 -6.49 0.77
N VAL A 12 -9.01 -6.46 1.56
CA VAL A 12 -9.24 -5.39 2.53
C VAL A 12 -9.54 -5.97 3.90
N TRP A 13 -9.34 -5.17 4.90
CA TRP A 13 -9.58 -5.58 6.28
C TRP A 13 -9.91 -4.35 7.12
N ALA A 14 -10.74 -4.53 8.13
CA ALA A 14 -11.02 -3.48 9.10
C ALA A 14 -10.91 -4.07 10.50
N GLY A 15 -10.32 -3.32 11.40
CA GLY A 15 -10.12 -3.81 12.76
C GLY A 15 -10.10 -2.68 13.77
N SER A 16 -10.31 -3.04 15.03
CA SER A 16 -10.32 -2.08 16.11
C SER A 16 -8.93 -1.48 16.29
N PRO A 17 -8.82 -0.17 16.50
CA PRO A 17 -7.53 0.45 16.80
C PRO A 17 -6.89 -0.08 18.10
N VAL A 18 -7.71 -0.62 19.00
CA VAL A 18 -7.23 -1.08 20.28
C VAL A 18 -6.88 -2.55 20.25
N ASP A 19 -7.51 -3.28 19.36
CA ASP A 19 -7.39 -4.70 19.29
C ASP A 19 -6.62 -5.06 18.06
N ASN A 20 -5.40 -5.46 18.20
CA ASN A 20 -4.59 -5.86 17.07
C ASN A 20 -4.97 -7.25 16.57
N ALA A 21 -6.12 -7.75 17.00
CA ALA A 21 -6.55 -9.06 16.57
C ALA A 21 -6.85 -9.03 15.09
N ILE A 22 -6.05 -9.74 14.35
CA ILE A 22 -6.25 -9.88 12.93
C ILE A 22 -7.44 -10.78 12.74
N GLN A 23 -8.44 -10.25 12.12
CA GLN A 23 -9.57 -11.07 11.73
C GLN A 23 -9.08 -12.09 10.72
N PRO A 24 -9.34 -13.34 10.93
CA PRO A 24 -8.82 -14.37 10.04
C PRO A 24 -9.50 -14.38 8.67
N LYS A 25 -10.56 -13.62 8.50
CA LYS A 25 -11.26 -13.61 7.24
C LYS A 25 -10.66 -12.61 6.29
N ARG A 26 -10.23 -13.10 5.16
CA ARG A 26 -9.81 -12.24 4.08
C ARG A 26 -11.05 -11.75 3.37
N ILE A 27 -11.16 -10.47 3.24
CA ILE A 27 -12.27 -9.83 2.54
C ILE A 27 -11.73 -9.37 1.19
N VAL A 28 -12.39 -9.81 0.13
CA VAL A 28 -11.99 -9.49 -1.22
C VAL A 28 -12.94 -8.48 -1.80
N VAL A 29 -12.41 -7.45 -2.38
CA VAL A 29 -13.20 -6.51 -3.15
C VAL A 29 -12.77 -6.62 -4.60
N ASN A 30 -13.75 -6.73 -5.48
CA ASN A 30 -13.50 -6.97 -6.89
C ASN A 30 -13.58 -5.72 -7.76
N ASP A 31 -14.06 -4.64 -7.22
CA ASP A 31 -14.16 -3.39 -7.98
C ASP A 31 -14.14 -2.17 -7.04
N GLU A 32 -14.01 -1.02 -7.65
CA GLU A 32 -13.89 0.23 -6.91
C GLU A 32 -15.14 0.56 -6.09
N GLY A 33 -16.30 0.22 -6.58
CA GLY A 33 -17.55 0.48 -5.87
C GLY A 33 -17.61 -0.25 -4.53
N TYR A 34 -17.26 -1.53 -4.52
CA TYR A 34 -17.21 -2.31 -3.29
C TYR A 34 -16.11 -1.81 -2.38
N PHE A 35 -14.98 -1.41 -2.94
CA PHE A 35 -13.90 -0.87 -2.15
C PHE A 35 -14.34 0.40 -1.42
N ARG A 36 -14.94 1.32 -2.14
CA ARG A 36 -15.43 2.57 -1.54
C ARG A 36 -16.45 2.30 -0.45
N GLN A 37 -17.37 1.39 -0.72
CA GLN A 37 -18.40 1.07 0.26
C GLN A 37 -17.78 0.49 1.53
N PHE A 38 -16.79 -0.39 1.38
CA PHE A 38 -16.10 -0.94 2.52
C PHE A 38 -15.44 0.15 3.37
N VAL A 39 -14.76 1.08 2.71
CA VAL A 39 -14.10 2.18 3.41
C VAL A 39 -15.13 3.04 4.13
N LEU A 40 -16.21 3.41 3.45
CA LEU A 40 -17.25 4.26 4.04
C LEU A 40 -17.93 3.60 5.23
N ASP A 41 -18.13 2.30 5.17
CA ASP A 41 -18.79 1.57 6.25
C ASP A 41 -17.96 1.52 7.53
N HIS A 42 -16.64 1.58 7.39
CA HIS A 42 -15.75 1.38 8.54
C HIS A 42 -14.94 2.62 8.92
N ASN A 43 -14.78 3.57 8.02
CA ASN A 43 -13.96 4.74 8.28
C ASN A 43 -14.51 5.56 9.45
N GLY A 44 -13.63 5.94 10.35
CA GLY A 44 -14.04 6.66 11.55
C GLY A 44 -14.49 5.76 12.69
N LYS A 45 -14.68 4.48 12.44
CA LYS A 45 -15.07 3.50 13.45
C LYS A 45 -13.94 2.53 13.74
N MET A 46 -13.19 2.18 12.74
CA MET A 46 -12.11 1.19 12.82
C MET A 46 -10.98 1.60 11.91
N ASN A 47 -9.83 0.99 12.10
CA ASN A 47 -8.75 1.13 11.13
C ASN A 47 -9.12 0.32 9.90
N VAL A 48 -8.90 0.89 8.75
CA VAL A 48 -9.19 0.23 7.47
C VAL A 48 -7.90 -0.01 6.73
N TYR A 49 -7.73 -1.20 6.24
CA TYR A 49 -6.51 -1.61 5.56
C TYR A 49 -6.83 -2.18 4.18
N THR A 50 -5.92 -2.00 3.26
CA THR A 50 -6.00 -2.66 1.96
C THR A 50 -4.65 -3.26 1.63
N SER A 51 -4.64 -4.31 0.84
CA SER A 51 -3.40 -4.87 0.35
C SER A 51 -2.68 -3.82 -0.50
N VAL A 52 -1.36 -3.87 -0.50
CA VAL A 52 -0.55 -2.97 -1.31
C VAL A 52 -0.75 -3.29 -2.79
N TYR A 53 -0.87 -4.57 -3.10
CA TYR A 53 -0.97 -5.03 -4.47
C TYR A 53 -2.33 -5.64 -4.76
N ASP A 54 -2.64 -5.73 -6.02
CA ASP A 54 -3.81 -6.45 -6.49
C ASP A 54 -3.39 -7.87 -6.90
N TYR A 55 -4.36 -8.67 -7.26
CA TYR A 55 -4.16 -10.07 -7.60
C TYR A 55 -4.84 -10.38 -8.93
N ASP A 56 -4.34 -11.39 -9.64
CA ASP A 56 -4.99 -11.80 -10.88
C ASP A 56 -6.28 -12.54 -10.58
N GLU A 57 -6.24 -13.40 -9.59
CA GLU A 57 -7.45 -14.08 -9.17
C GLU A 57 -7.38 -14.31 -7.67
N PHE A 58 -8.53 -14.43 -7.05
CA PHE A 58 -8.62 -14.62 -5.63
C PHE A 58 -9.21 -15.98 -5.32
N SER A 59 -8.51 -16.75 -4.54
CA SER A 59 -8.99 -18.03 -4.05
C SER A 59 -9.09 -18.01 -2.54
N ASN A 60 -10.25 -18.31 -2.01
CA ASN A 60 -10.45 -18.35 -0.56
C ASN A 60 -9.72 -19.51 0.10
N ASN A 61 -9.38 -20.53 -0.66
CA ASN A 61 -8.80 -21.73 -0.11
C ASN A 61 -7.30 -21.82 -0.25
N ARG A 62 -6.69 -20.87 -0.91
CA ARG A 62 -5.25 -20.91 -1.15
C ARG A 62 -4.65 -19.56 -0.84
N GLY A 63 -3.36 -19.55 -0.66
CA GLY A 63 -2.65 -18.29 -0.54
C GLY A 63 -2.79 -17.47 -1.81
N LEU A 64 -2.69 -16.18 -1.65
CA LEU A 64 -2.83 -15.28 -2.78
C LEU A 64 -1.50 -14.96 -3.41
N GLU A 65 -0.45 -15.38 -2.78
CA GLU A 65 0.89 -14.91 -3.12
C GLU A 65 1.29 -15.23 -4.54
N HIS A 66 0.79 -16.32 -5.09
CA HIS A 66 1.17 -16.70 -6.44
C HIS A 66 0.43 -15.93 -7.54
N THR A 67 -0.58 -15.18 -7.18
CA THR A 67 -1.34 -14.38 -8.17
C THR A 67 -1.11 -12.88 -7.99
N VAL A 68 -0.24 -12.50 -7.08
CA VAL A 68 -0.03 -11.09 -6.77
C VAL A 68 0.64 -10.37 -7.93
N ASN A 69 0.15 -9.19 -8.23
CA ASN A 69 0.74 -8.33 -9.24
C ASN A 69 1.60 -7.28 -8.56
N ILE A 70 2.88 -7.38 -8.71
CA ILE A 70 3.82 -6.46 -8.08
C ILE A 70 4.17 -5.37 -9.09
N ASP A 71 3.55 -4.23 -8.93
CA ASP A 71 3.73 -3.08 -9.82
C ASP A 71 4.50 -1.94 -9.16
N ARG A 72 4.91 -2.11 -7.92
CA ARG A 72 5.62 -1.07 -7.18
C ARG A 72 6.42 -1.69 -6.05
N ILE A 73 7.38 -0.94 -5.56
CA ILE A 73 8.11 -1.33 -4.35
C ILE A 73 7.46 -0.60 -3.19
N PHE A 74 7.13 -1.34 -2.15
CA PHE A 74 6.55 -0.76 -0.95
C PHE A 74 7.60 -0.81 0.16
N LEU A 75 7.89 0.33 0.74
CA LEU A 75 8.86 0.44 1.82
C LEU A 75 8.16 1.02 3.05
N ASP A 76 8.41 0.39 4.18
CA ASP A 76 7.81 0.80 5.44
C ASP A 76 8.91 1.27 6.37
N ILE A 77 8.89 2.54 6.71
CA ILE A 77 9.86 3.13 7.61
C ILE A 77 9.20 3.28 8.98
N ASP A 78 9.52 2.35 9.87
CA ASP A 78 8.93 2.36 11.19
C ASP A 78 9.73 3.18 12.18
N ALA A 79 9.03 3.83 13.07
CA ALA A 79 9.65 4.53 14.17
C ALA A 79 9.82 3.55 15.32
N HIS A 80 11.00 2.95 15.40
CA HIS A 80 11.30 2.06 16.50
C HIS A 80 11.39 2.84 17.81
N ASP A 81 10.85 2.28 18.87
CA ASP A 81 10.88 2.92 20.19
C ASP A 81 10.21 4.30 20.23
N GLY A 82 9.29 4.54 19.29
CA GLY A 82 8.58 5.80 19.29
C GLY A 82 9.36 6.98 18.72
N GLU A 83 10.51 6.76 18.12
CA GLU A 83 11.31 7.85 17.59
C GLU A 83 10.86 8.25 16.19
N LEU A 84 9.77 8.93 16.13
CA LEU A 84 9.21 9.38 14.86
C LEU A 84 10.14 10.35 14.13
N GLU A 85 10.90 11.14 14.86
CA GLU A 85 11.83 12.07 14.24
C GLU A 85 12.91 11.37 13.44
N GLN A 86 13.42 10.25 13.94
CA GLN A 86 14.42 9.48 13.22
C GLN A 86 13.80 8.88 11.94
N ALA A 87 12.58 8.38 12.05
CA ALA A 87 11.89 7.85 10.88
C ALA A 87 11.69 8.94 9.83
N PHE A 88 11.39 10.15 10.27
CA PHE A 88 11.22 11.28 9.36
C PHE A 88 12.54 11.68 8.69
N GLU A 89 13.66 11.63 9.43
CA GLU A 89 14.96 11.90 8.84
C GLU A 89 15.33 10.83 7.80
N ASP A 90 15.03 9.58 8.09
CA ASP A 90 15.27 8.49 7.15
C ASP A 90 14.41 8.65 5.90
N LEU A 91 13.16 9.06 6.08
CA LEU A 91 12.27 9.36 4.97
C LEU A 91 12.84 10.45 4.07
N LYS A 92 13.32 11.54 4.67
CA LYS A 92 13.88 12.65 3.91
C LYS A 92 15.09 12.22 3.09
N LYS A 93 15.95 11.41 3.67
CA LYS A 93 17.12 10.90 2.96
C LYS A 93 16.73 10.04 1.77
N LEU A 94 15.79 9.15 1.98
CA LEU A 94 15.32 8.28 0.91
C LEU A 94 14.60 9.08 -0.17
N HIS A 95 13.77 10.02 0.23
CA HIS A 95 13.06 10.91 -0.70
C HIS A 95 14.05 11.68 -1.58
N SER A 96 15.08 12.25 -0.96
CA SER A 96 16.10 13.00 -1.69
C SER A 96 16.83 12.10 -2.69
N TRP A 97 17.13 10.88 -2.29
CA TRP A 97 17.81 9.95 -3.17
C TRP A 97 16.90 9.55 -4.34
N LEU A 98 15.63 9.29 -4.07
CA LEU A 98 14.67 8.92 -5.12
C LEU A 98 14.49 10.05 -6.13
N LEU A 99 14.47 11.30 -5.65
CA LEU A 99 14.39 12.45 -6.55
C LEU A 99 15.64 12.56 -7.41
N LYS A 100 16.80 12.38 -6.81
CA LYS A 100 18.05 12.48 -7.51
C LYS A 100 18.17 11.42 -8.60
N GLU A 101 17.72 10.21 -8.31
CA GLU A 101 17.77 9.09 -9.24
C GLU A 101 16.55 9.05 -10.18
N ASP A 102 15.68 10.02 -10.06
CA ASP A 102 14.52 10.19 -10.93
C ASP A 102 13.52 9.01 -10.87
N TYR A 103 13.32 8.48 -9.68
CA TYR A 103 12.30 7.47 -9.47
C TYR A 103 10.97 8.11 -9.07
N MET A 104 9.91 7.74 -9.79
CA MET A 104 8.57 8.18 -9.43
C MET A 104 8.15 7.50 -8.15
N HIS A 105 7.72 8.26 -7.18
CA HIS A 105 7.34 7.72 -5.89
C HIS A 105 6.30 8.59 -5.19
N THR A 106 5.62 8.02 -4.22
CA THR A 106 4.73 8.73 -3.33
C THR A 106 5.02 8.32 -1.90
N MET A 107 4.60 9.14 -0.96
CA MET A 107 4.84 8.92 0.45
C MET A 107 3.57 9.10 1.23
N ALA A 108 3.45 8.40 2.34
CA ALA A 108 2.31 8.53 3.24
C ALA A 108 2.74 8.36 4.68
N PHE A 109 2.00 8.98 5.58
CA PHE A 109 2.24 8.84 7.01
C PHE A 109 1.39 7.67 7.52
N SER A 110 2.02 6.73 8.21
CA SER A 110 1.31 5.55 8.68
C SER A 110 0.80 5.67 10.12
N GLY A 111 1.10 6.77 10.80
CA GLY A 111 0.79 6.93 12.21
C GLY A 111 1.95 6.56 13.13
N ARG A 112 2.77 5.60 12.72
CA ARG A 112 3.94 5.19 13.49
C ARG A 112 5.23 5.38 12.72
N GLY A 113 5.13 5.76 11.48
CA GLY A 113 6.26 5.96 10.59
C GLY A 113 5.73 6.38 9.24
N PHE A 114 6.39 5.94 8.19
CA PHE A 114 6.07 6.39 6.85
C PHE A 114 6.13 5.26 5.86
N TYR A 115 5.30 5.36 4.83
CA TYR A 115 5.32 4.46 3.70
C TYR A 115 5.88 5.20 2.50
N ILE A 116 6.64 4.50 1.69
CA ILE A 116 7.05 5.00 0.38
C ILE A 116 6.68 3.96 -0.65
N PHE A 117 6.05 4.42 -1.72
CA PHE A 117 5.70 3.57 -2.86
C PHE A 117 6.54 4.04 -4.03
N VAL A 118 7.40 3.18 -4.54
CA VAL A 118 8.22 3.48 -5.70
C VAL A 118 7.62 2.73 -6.88
N TYR A 119 7.23 3.47 -7.91
CA TYR A 119 6.48 2.90 -9.01
C TYR A 119 7.36 2.38 -10.11
N ARG A 120 6.92 1.28 -10.68
CA ARG A 120 7.58 0.73 -11.82
C ARG A 120 7.20 1.56 -13.03
N VAL A 121 8.22 1.93 -13.79
CA VAL A 121 7.97 2.72 -14.95
C VAL A 121 8.37 1.88 -16.12
N THR A 122 7.41 1.37 -16.83
CA THR A 122 7.74 0.48 -17.89
C THR A 122 7.75 1.12 -19.23
N TYR A 123 7.11 2.21 -19.33
CA TYR A 123 6.87 2.73 -20.61
C TYR A 123 7.99 3.37 -21.18
N LEU A 124 8.83 3.68 -20.47
CA LEU A 124 9.62 4.63 -20.87
C LEU A 124 10.71 4.25 -21.55
N LEU A 125 11.05 3.19 -21.55
CA LEU A 125 12.24 2.95 -22.11
C LEU A 125 12.06 2.91 -23.53
N PRO A 126 12.48 3.85 -24.15
CA PRO A 126 12.44 3.92 -25.52
C PRO A 126 13.39 2.88 -25.91
N LYS A 127 13.35 2.20 -26.30
CA LYS A 127 14.02 1.39 -26.62
C LYS A 127 14.96 1.59 -27.29
N SER A 128 15.56 1.87 -27.39
CA SER A 128 16.25 2.15 -27.92
C SER A 128 16.85 2.11 -28.23
N SER A 129 16.76 2.18 -28.19
CA SER A 129 17.10 2.20 -28.26
C SER A 129 17.54 1.85 -28.24
#